data_d33a9259c80aa2005e69ac1d096fedf6
#
_entry.id   d33a9259c80aa2005e69ac1d096fedf6
#
_cell.length_a   1.000
_cell.length_b   1.000
_cell.length_c   1.000
_cell.angle_alpha   90.00
_cell.angle_beta   90.00
_cell.angle_gamma   90.00
#
_symmetry.space_group_name_H-M   'P 1'
#
loop_
_entity.id
_entity.type
_entity.pdbx_description
1 polymer ?
#
loop_
_entity_poly.entity_id
_entity_poly.type
_entity_poly.pdbx_seq_one_letter_code
_entity_poly.pdbx_strand_id
1 'polypeptide(L)'
;MDFTGIIAEYDPFHNGHAAQLAAVRAAGAQCIAVCMSSGAVQRGGVPILPESVRVRAALDAGADLVVALPAPYACATAEQFAAAGVHLLAALGCDTLAFGAETPDAAALLDTARLLDGEELNARIRQNLATGMTYAAARAAAADALHPGTGGLLRTPNNILGIEYCKAILHQHAALTPLALPRLGAAHGGGAGAHAGTPMASASFLRGLPQPDWEPFVPARAAELYGKAAADGLLLDGAKLETAVLALLRMQDPANFAQVRGVSEGLENRLTAAVREADSLDDLYTRLKTKRYPHARLRRLVLDAALGFPAELPMPPYLHVLGARKTALPRLKQAQLPAATALADLARTGPEAAEISRLHNKAVDFSSLCREKIQPMGLAFTAKPVVI
;
A
#
# COMPACT_ATOMS: atom_id res chain seq x y z
N MET A 1 -0.61 23.52 8.80
CA MET A 1 -1.04 22.12 8.58
C MET A 1 -2.42 21.94 9.22
N ASP A 2 -3.45 22.31 8.47
CA ASP A 2 -4.83 22.18 8.97
C ASP A 2 -5.36 20.75 8.77
N PHE A 3 -5.06 20.15 7.60
CA PHE A 3 -5.54 18.82 7.26
C PHE A 3 -4.44 17.97 6.60
N THR A 4 -3.84 17.10 7.38
CA THR A 4 -2.69 16.29 6.95
C THR A 4 -3.13 14.89 6.55
N GLY A 5 -2.69 14.44 5.37
CA GLY A 5 -2.89 13.10 4.86
C GLY A 5 -1.69 12.19 5.11
N ILE A 6 -1.94 10.90 5.33
CA ILE A 6 -0.94 9.82 5.37
C ILE A 6 -1.43 8.70 4.48
N ILE A 7 -0.55 8.11 3.66
CA ILE A 7 -0.85 6.89 2.90
C ILE A 7 -0.20 5.71 3.63
N ALA A 8 -0.96 4.67 3.97
CA ALA A 8 -0.47 3.59 4.80
C ALA A 8 -1.10 2.23 4.48
N GLU A 9 -0.40 1.15 4.83
CA GLU A 9 -0.95 -0.21 4.82
C GLU A 9 -1.49 -0.63 6.18
N TYR A 10 -0.78 -0.27 7.26
CA TYR A 10 -1.05 -0.69 8.63
C TYR A 10 -1.25 -2.22 8.77
N ASP A 11 -0.27 -2.96 8.32
CA ASP A 11 -0.35 -4.41 8.21
C ASP A 11 0.77 -5.17 8.94
N PRO A 12 0.66 -5.30 10.30
CA PRO A 12 -0.27 -4.64 11.19
C PRO A 12 0.11 -3.19 11.54
N PHE A 13 -0.81 -2.43 12.17
CA PHE A 13 -0.49 -1.16 12.82
C PHE A 13 0.41 -1.43 14.04
N HIS A 14 1.49 -0.66 14.21
CA HIS A 14 2.50 -0.88 15.25
C HIS A 14 3.02 0.43 15.86
N ASN A 15 3.88 0.34 16.88
CA ASN A 15 4.41 1.51 17.61
C ASN A 15 5.07 2.55 16.70
N GLY A 16 5.74 2.14 15.62
CA GLY A 16 6.30 3.07 14.64
C GLY A 16 5.24 3.90 13.91
N HIS A 17 4.07 3.32 13.61
CA HIS A 17 2.94 4.05 13.03
C HIS A 17 2.29 4.99 14.05
N ALA A 18 2.16 4.56 15.30
CA ALA A 18 1.67 5.41 16.38
C ALA A 18 2.59 6.63 16.60
N ALA A 19 3.89 6.40 16.61
CA ALA A 19 4.89 7.47 16.71
C ALA A 19 4.83 8.43 15.51
N GLN A 20 4.59 7.94 14.30
CA GLN A 20 4.37 8.79 13.12
C GLN A 20 3.14 9.68 13.28
N LEU A 21 1.99 9.13 13.71
CA LEU A 21 0.78 9.92 13.98
C LEU A 21 1.04 10.99 15.04
N ALA A 22 1.73 10.62 16.13
CA ALA A 22 2.10 11.56 17.19
C ALA A 22 3.04 12.68 16.68
N ALA A 23 4.03 12.33 15.85
CA ALA A 23 4.93 13.31 15.24
C ALA A 23 4.21 14.28 14.30
N VAL A 24 3.28 13.79 13.48
CA VAL A 24 2.42 14.62 12.62
C VAL A 24 1.57 15.57 13.45
N ARG A 25 1.00 15.08 14.55
CA ARG A 25 0.22 15.89 15.49
C ARG A 25 1.09 16.97 16.16
N ALA A 26 2.29 16.61 16.62
CA ALA A 26 3.25 17.52 17.22
C ALA A 26 3.76 18.59 16.23
N ALA A 27 3.82 18.27 14.93
CA ALA A 27 4.13 19.22 13.88
C ALA A 27 2.99 20.23 13.59
N GLY A 28 1.85 20.11 14.29
CA GLY A 28 0.76 21.08 14.24
C GLY A 28 -0.45 20.66 13.40
N ALA A 29 -0.56 19.38 12.98
CA ALA A 29 -1.73 18.90 12.25
C ALA A 29 -3.00 18.95 13.14
N GLN A 30 -4.04 19.65 12.70
CA GLN A 30 -5.31 19.76 13.43
C GLN A 30 -6.19 18.53 13.14
N CYS A 31 -6.16 18.02 11.91
CA CYS A 31 -6.86 16.82 11.48
C CYS A 31 -5.91 15.91 10.70
N ILE A 32 -5.94 14.60 10.97
CA ILE A 32 -5.11 13.59 10.28
C ILE A 32 -6.01 12.61 9.55
N ALA A 33 -5.95 12.61 8.21
CA ALA A 33 -6.58 11.60 7.38
C ALA A 33 -5.57 10.50 7.00
N VAL A 34 -6.03 9.27 7.01
CA VAL A 34 -5.26 8.12 6.54
C VAL A 34 -5.93 7.54 5.31
N CYS A 35 -5.23 7.52 4.16
CA CYS A 35 -5.59 6.74 3.00
C CYS A 35 -4.99 5.34 3.17
N MET A 36 -5.81 4.36 3.58
CA MET A 36 -5.36 3.05 4.00
C MET A 36 -5.61 1.98 2.94
N SER A 37 -4.59 1.17 2.65
CA SER A 37 -4.72 0.00 1.77
C SER A 37 -5.86 -0.91 2.22
N SER A 38 -6.78 -1.21 1.32
CA SER A 38 -7.97 -2.01 1.57
C SER A 38 -8.06 -3.21 0.63
N GLY A 39 -8.36 -4.39 1.18
CA GLY A 39 -8.47 -5.66 0.45
C GLY A 39 -7.15 -6.28 0.02
N ALA A 40 -6.14 -5.49 -0.32
CA ALA A 40 -4.80 -5.91 -0.72
C ALA A 40 -3.75 -4.94 -0.20
N VAL A 41 -2.46 -5.30 -0.31
CA VAL A 41 -1.31 -4.49 0.11
C VAL A 41 -0.24 -4.44 -0.97
N GLN A 42 0.56 -3.37 -0.97
CA GLN A 42 1.52 -3.01 -2.03
C GLN A 42 2.62 -4.06 -2.26
N ARG A 43 2.95 -4.85 -1.26
CA ARG A 43 3.90 -5.96 -1.41
C ARG A 43 3.37 -7.15 -2.24
N GLY A 44 2.11 -7.12 -2.69
CA GLY A 44 1.47 -8.19 -3.45
C GLY A 44 0.95 -9.32 -2.57
N GLY A 45 0.07 -8.99 -1.64
CA GLY A 45 -0.59 -9.91 -0.73
C GLY A 45 -1.88 -9.35 -0.17
N VAL A 46 -2.52 -10.08 0.73
CA VAL A 46 -3.67 -9.63 1.50
C VAL A 46 -3.23 -9.22 2.91
N PRO A 47 -3.92 -8.28 3.55
CA PRO A 47 -3.60 -7.88 4.92
C PRO A 47 -3.75 -9.02 5.92
N ILE A 48 -2.85 -9.08 6.93
CA ILE A 48 -2.90 -10.12 7.98
C ILE A 48 -4.14 -9.98 8.90
N LEU A 49 -4.65 -8.76 9.04
CA LEU A 49 -5.81 -8.43 9.86
C LEU A 49 -6.95 -7.85 9.01
N PRO A 50 -8.22 -8.02 9.43
CA PRO A 50 -9.36 -7.37 8.79
C PRO A 50 -9.21 -5.84 8.74
N GLU A 51 -9.86 -5.24 7.76
CA GLU A 51 -9.85 -3.79 7.56
C GLU A 51 -10.36 -3.03 8.80
N SER A 52 -11.50 -3.43 9.35
CA SER A 52 -12.11 -2.78 10.53
C SER A 52 -11.19 -2.76 11.74
N VAL A 53 -10.40 -3.82 11.96
CA VAL A 53 -9.40 -3.90 13.03
C VAL A 53 -8.27 -2.90 12.81
N ARG A 54 -7.75 -2.80 11.58
CA ARG A 54 -6.68 -1.85 11.22
C ARG A 54 -7.16 -0.40 11.31
N VAL A 55 -8.38 -0.13 10.81
CA VAL A 55 -9.04 1.18 10.94
C VAL A 55 -9.19 1.58 12.41
N ARG A 56 -9.69 0.66 13.24
CA ARG A 56 -9.89 0.94 14.66
C ARG A 56 -8.56 1.23 15.37
N ALA A 57 -7.52 0.45 15.10
CA ALA A 57 -6.20 0.68 15.67
C ALA A 57 -5.62 2.07 15.28
N ALA A 58 -5.80 2.50 14.03
CA ALA A 58 -5.37 3.80 13.56
C ALA A 58 -6.13 4.95 14.23
N LEU A 59 -7.46 4.83 14.35
CA LEU A 59 -8.29 5.83 15.03
C LEU A 59 -7.96 5.91 16.53
N ASP A 60 -7.82 4.78 17.23
CA ASP A 60 -7.45 4.76 18.64
C ASP A 60 -6.06 5.37 18.89
N ALA A 61 -5.15 5.28 17.91
CA ALA A 61 -3.81 5.86 17.96
C ALA A 61 -3.71 7.34 17.52
N GLY A 62 -4.83 7.98 17.15
CA GLY A 62 -4.85 9.43 16.87
C GLY A 62 -5.10 9.85 15.43
N ALA A 63 -5.40 8.92 14.51
CA ALA A 63 -6.01 9.28 13.23
C ALA A 63 -7.43 9.82 13.45
N ASP A 64 -7.86 10.77 12.59
CA ASP A 64 -9.19 11.38 12.70
C ASP A 64 -10.16 10.84 11.65
N LEU A 65 -9.64 10.50 10.47
CA LEU A 65 -10.40 10.00 9.34
C LEU A 65 -9.61 8.91 8.63
N VAL A 66 -10.27 7.83 8.23
CA VAL A 66 -9.66 6.77 7.43
C VAL A 66 -10.50 6.55 6.18
N VAL A 67 -9.88 6.70 5.01
CA VAL A 67 -10.47 6.41 3.70
C VAL A 67 -9.76 5.23 3.05
N ALA A 68 -10.46 4.46 2.23
CA ALA A 68 -9.87 3.33 1.53
C ALA A 68 -8.97 3.78 0.38
N LEU A 69 -7.79 3.19 0.27
CA LEU A 69 -7.11 3.02 -1.00
C LEU A 69 -7.62 1.69 -1.61
N PRO A 70 -8.44 1.71 -2.68
CA PRO A 70 -9.05 0.49 -3.19
C PRO A 70 -8.02 -0.55 -3.64
N ALA A 71 -8.35 -1.83 -3.49
CA ALA A 71 -7.44 -2.96 -3.71
C ALA A 71 -6.64 -2.92 -5.02
N PRO A 72 -7.20 -2.55 -6.19
CA PRO A 72 -6.41 -2.49 -7.42
C PRO A 72 -5.23 -1.52 -7.35
N TYR A 73 -5.37 -0.41 -6.59
CA TYR A 73 -4.29 0.57 -6.38
C TYR A 73 -3.43 0.20 -5.17
N ALA A 74 -4.02 -0.37 -4.13
CA ALA A 74 -3.31 -0.78 -2.93
C ALA A 74 -2.23 -1.84 -3.22
N CYS A 75 -2.43 -2.70 -4.23
CA CYS A 75 -1.48 -3.74 -4.64
C CYS A 75 -0.68 -3.35 -5.91
N ALA A 76 -0.67 -2.07 -6.27
CA ALA A 76 0.00 -1.58 -7.47
C ALA A 76 1.52 -1.35 -7.29
N THR A 77 2.19 -0.89 -8.35
CA THR A 77 3.56 -0.38 -8.25
C THR A 77 3.65 0.82 -7.31
N ALA A 78 4.84 1.14 -6.81
CA ALA A 78 5.01 2.31 -5.93
C ALA A 78 4.50 3.60 -6.58
N GLU A 79 4.70 3.77 -7.89
CA GLU A 79 4.22 4.90 -8.66
C GLU A 79 2.68 4.98 -8.69
N GLN A 80 2.01 3.89 -9.07
CA GLN A 80 0.53 3.85 -9.14
C GLN A 80 -0.12 3.93 -7.75
N PHE A 81 0.49 3.29 -6.75
CA PHE A 81 0.08 3.37 -5.36
C PHE A 81 0.15 4.81 -4.84
N ALA A 82 1.29 5.48 -5.10
CA ALA A 82 1.50 6.87 -4.73
C ALA A 82 0.52 7.80 -5.47
N ALA A 83 0.37 7.62 -6.78
CA ALA A 83 -0.53 8.43 -7.59
C ALA A 83 -1.98 8.36 -7.09
N ALA A 84 -2.49 7.16 -6.82
CA ALA A 84 -3.84 6.97 -6.31
C ALA A 84 -4.03 7.53 -4.89
N GLY A 85 -3.06 7.32 -4.00
CA GLY A 85 -3.12 7.84 -2.63
C GLY A 85 -3.07 9.37 -2.57
N VAL A 86 -2.18 9.99 -3.36
CA VAL A 86 -2.08 11.46 -3.49
C VAL A 86 -3.37 12.03 -4.06
N HIS A 87 -3.93 11.41 -5.11
CA HIS A 87 -5.20 11.81 -5.71
C HIS A 87 -6.34 11.83 -4.68
N LEU A 88 -6.49 10.75 -3.91
CA LEU A 88 -7.55 10.66 -2.90
C LEU A 88 -7.37 11.67 -1.76
N LEU A 89 -6.15 11.88 -1.28
CA LEU A 89 -5.90 12.85 -0.21
C LEU A 89 -6.04 14.29 -0.68
N ALA A 90 -5.62 14.60 -1.90
CA ALA A 90 -5.86 15.91 -2.52
C ALA A 90 -7.36 16.17 -2.71
N ALA A 91 -8.09 15.18 -3.25
CA ALA A 91 -9.55 15.26 -3.42
C ALA A 91 -10.31 15.34 -2.08
N LEU A 92 -9.76 14.80 -1.01
CA LEU A 92 -10.30 14.93 0.34
C LEU A 92 -10.11 16.36 0.92
N GLY A 93 -9.21 17.16 0.33
CA GLY A 93 -8.90 18.52 0.76
C GLY A 93 -7.75 18.59 1.78
N CYS A 94 -6.88 17.58 1.83
CA CYS A 94 -5.64 17.68 2.61
C CYS A 94 -4.72 18.78 2.05
N ASP A 95 -4.00 19.48 2.94
CA ASP A 95 -2.98 20.49 2.60
C ASP A 95 -1.54 19.97 2.70
N THR A 96 -1.35 18.86 3.39
CA THR A 96 -0.04 18.28 3.68
C THR A 96 -0.10 16.76 3.49
N LEU A 97 0.96 16.18 2.90
CA LEU A 97 1.17 14.73 2.85
C LEU A 97 2.37 14.37 3.72
N ALA A 98 2.12 13.69 4.85
CA ALA A 98 3.16 13.23 5.76
C ALA A 98 3.53 11.77 5.48
N PHE A 99 4.83 11.48 5.44
CA PHE A 99 5.36 10.13 5.25
C PHE A 99 6.70 9.94 5.96
N GLY A 100 7.01 8.69 6.32
CA GLY A 100 8.32 8.34 6.89
C GLY A 100 9.37 8.15 5.80
N ALA A 101 10.59 8.64 6.03
CA ALA A 101 11.71 8.49 5.12
C ALA A 101 13.00 8.14 5.89
N GLU A 102 13.92 7.43 5.25
CA GLU A 102 15.27 7.19 5.78
C GLU A 102 16.08 8.50 5.79
N THR A 103 15.85 9.35 4.79
CA THR A 103 16.37 10.71 4.71
C THR A 103 15.18 11.67 4.80
N PRO A 104 14.89 12.25 5.98
CA PRO A 104 13.69 13.07 6.20
C PRO A 104 13.90 14.52 5.69
N ASP A 105 14.24 14.63 4.41
CA ASP A 105 14.44 15.90 3.70
C ASP A 105 13.46 15.96 2.52
N ALA A 106 12.32 16.62 2.75
CA ALA A 106 11.27 16.74 1.75
C ALA A 106 11.72 17.51 0.50
N ALA A 107 12.65 18.49 0.65
CA ALA A 107 13.17 19.25 -0.48
C ALA A 107 14.05 18.37 -1.38
N ALA A 108 14.98 17.59 -0.79
CA ALA A 108 15.82 16.66 -1.53
C ALA A 108 15.00 15.57 -2.25
N LEU A 109 13.93 15.06 -1.61
CA LEU A 109 13.04 14.08 -2.23
C LEU A 109 12.24 14.70 -3.38
N LEU A 110 11.78 15.94 -3.24
CA LEU A 110 11.05 16.66 -4.28
C LEU A 110 11.95 17.00 -5.48
N ASP A 111 13.20 17.41 -5.23
CA ASP A 111 14.18 17.68 -6.28
C ASP A 111 14.58 16.38 -7.02
N THR A 112 14.71 15.28 -6.29
CA THR A 112 14.89 13.95 -6.90
C THR A 112 13.68 13.58 -7.76
N ALA A 113 12.46 13.85 -7.32
CA ALA A 113 11.25 13.59 -8.09
C ALA A 113 11.25 14.35 -9.43
N ARG A 114 11.62 15.64 -9.41
CA ARG A 114 11.78 16.46 -10.64
C ARG A 114 12.85 15.90 -11.58
N LEU A 115 13.99 15.47 -11.02
CA LEU A 115 15.08 14.88 -11.79
C LEU A 115 14.63 13.60 -12.52
N LEU A 116 13.80 12.78 -11.87
CA LEU A 116 13.35 11.49 -12.43
C LEU A 116 12.48 11.63 -13.68
N ASP A 117 11.87 12.77 -13.91
CA ASP A 117 11.06 13.06 -15.11
C ASP A 117 11.90 13.63 -16.26
N GLY A 118 13.21 13.90 -16.03
CA GLY A 118 14.10 14.49 -17.02
C GLY A 118 14.50 13.55 -18.15
N GLU A 119 14.49 14.04 -19.39
CA GLU A 119 14.93 13.27 -20.57
C GLU A 119 16.39 12.84 -20.47
N GLU A 120 17.27 13.70 -19.94
CA GLU A 120 18.68 13.39 -19.76
C GLU A 120 18.91 12.21 -18.83
N LEU A 121 18.16 12.14 -17.72
CA LEU A 121 18.22 10.99 -16.82
C LEU A 121 17.80 9.71 -17.54
N ASN A 122 16.69 9.75 -18.26
CA ASN A 122 16.19 8.60 -19.03
C ASN A 122 17.18 8.11 -20.08
N ALA A 123 17.90 9.03 -20.73
CA ALA A 123 18.98 8.68 -21.68
C ALA A 123 20.13 7.96 -20.96
N ARG A 124 20.58 8.47 -19.80
CA ARG A 124 21.63 7.85 -18.99
C ARG A 124 21.23 6.49 -18.43
N ILE A 125 19.98 6.33 -18.00
CA ILE A 125 19.45 5.03 -17.56
C ILE A 125 19.55 4.01 -18.71
N ARG A 126 19.14 4.36 -19.93
CA ARG A 126 19.26 3.47 -21.11
C ARG A 126 20.72 3.10 -21.38
N GLN A 127 21.64 4.04 -21.29
CA GLN A 127 23.07 3.78 -21.44
C GLN A 127 23.59 2.79 -20.40
N ASN A 128 23.25 3.02 -19.12
CA ASN A 128 23.65 2.14 -18.02
C ASN A 128 23.05 0.73 -18.16
N LEU A 129 21.80 0.61 -18.61
CA LEU A 129 21.17 -0.69 -18.89
C LEU A 129 21.89 -1.45 -19.98
N ALA A 130 22.41 -0.78 -21.02
CA ALA A 130 23.18 -1.39 -22.11
C ALA A 130 24.50 -2.00 -21.61
N THR A 131 25.03 -1.56 -20.45
CA THR A 131 26.21 -2.17 -19.80
C THR A 131 25.89 -3.40 -18.95
N GLY A 132 24.62 -3.83 -18.90
CA GLY A 132 24.17 -4.98 -18.12
C GLY A 132 23.76 -4.68 -16.67
N MET A 133 23.66 -3.41 -16.28
CA MET A 133 23.16 -3.04 -14.95
C MET A 133 21.68 -3.42 -14.79
N THR A 134 21.27 -3.70 -13.54
CA THR A 134 19.84 -3.79 -13.23
C THR A 134 19.20 -2.40 -13.31
N TYR A 135 17.89 -2.31 -13.55
CA TYR A 135 17.19 -1.03 -13.64
C TYR A 135 17.40 -0.14 -12.40
N ALA A 136 17.31 -0.72 -11.19
CA ALA A 136 17.53 0.01 -9.96
C ALA A 136 18.96 0.58 -9.85
N ALA A 137 19.97 -0.20 -10.20
CA ALA A 137 21.36 0.25 -10.20
C ALA A 137 21.61 1.32 -11.29
N ALA A 138 21.08 1.11 -12.50
CA ALA A 138 21.19 2.04 -13.61
C ALA A 138 20.55 3.39 -13.30
N ARG A 139 19.36 3.38 -12.68
CA ARG A 139 18.62 4.57 -12.24
C ARG A 139 19.40 5.35 -11.16
N ALA A 140 19.90 4.65 -10.13
CA ALA A 140 20.68 5.29 -9.07
C ALA A 140 22.00 5.88 -9.59
N ALA A 141 22.73 5.16 -10.43
CA ALA A 141 23.97 5.65 -11.03
C ALA A 141 23.75 6.85 -11.98
N ALA A 142 22.68 6.82 -12.77
CA ALA A 142 22.32 7.93 -13.65
C ALA A 142 21.94 9.19 -12.85
N ALA A 143 21.21 9.04 -11.75
CA ALA A 143 20.83 10.13 -10.86
C ALA A 143 22.06 10.74 -10.17
N ASP A 144 22.97 9.91 -9.65
CA ASP A 144 24.22 10.39 -9.03
C ASP A 144 25.13 11.14 -10.03
N ALA A 145 25.14 10.72 -11.29
CA ALA A 145 25.93 11.39 -12.32
C ALA A 145 25.40 12.79 -12.69
N LEU A 146 24.10 13.03 -12.50
CA LEU A 146 23.49 14.35 -12.74
C LEU A 146 23.50 15.22 -11.48
N HIS A 147 23.19 14.63 -10.32
CA HIS A 147 23.18 15.30 -9.04
C HIS A 147 23.81 14.38 -7.98
N PRO A 148 25.06 14.64 -7.57
CA PRO A 148 25.78 13.83 -6.58
C PRO A 148 24.99 13.67 -5.27
N GLY A 149 24.91 12.42 -4.77
CA GLY A 149 24.16 12.04 -3.56
C GLY A 149 22.72 11.60 -3.80
N THR A 150 22.13 11.90 -4.95
CA THR A 150 20.73 11.53 -5.28
C THR A 150 20.54 10.02 -5.43
N GLY A 151 21.54 9.31 -5.96
CA GLY A 151 21.46 7.84 -6.10
C GLY A 151 21.34 7.12 -4.75
N GLY A 152 21.84 7.71 -3.67
CA GLY A 152 21.65 7.20 -2.30
C GLY A 152 20.18 7.17 -1.90
N LEU A 153 19.42 8.22 -2.24
CA LEU A 153 17.98 8.31 -1.96
C LEU A 153 17.17 7.23 -2.68
N LEU A 154 17.63 6.81 -3.86
CA LEU A 154 16.98 5.79 -4.69
C LEU A 154 17.29 4.33 -4.29
N ARG A 155 18.02 4.13 -3.18
CA ARG A 155 18.39 2.78 -2.68
C ARG A 155 17.59 2.32 -1.48
N THR A 156 16.88 3.22 -0.82
CA THR A 156 16.12 2.91 0.39
C THR A 156 14.62 2.94 0.13
N PRO A 157 13.86 1.96 0.63
CA PRO A 157 12.47 1.75 0.24
C PRO A 157 11.54 2.91 0.56
N ASN A 158 11.69 3.56 1.74
CA ASN A 158 10.79 4.63 2.13
C ASN A 158 11.14 5.94 1.41
N ASN A 159 12.42 6.20 1.13
CA ASN A 159 12.80 7.33 0.27
C ASN A 159 12.25 7.14 -1.15
N ILE A 160 12.34 5.91 -1.72
CA ILE A 160 11.76 5.62 -3.04
C ILE A 160 10.26 5.93 -3.02
N LEU A 161 9.53 5.47 -2.02
CA LEU A 161 8.10 5.74 -1.90
C LEU A 161 7.81 7.22 -1.69
N GLY A 162 8.60 7.92 -0.87
CA GLY A 162 8.53 9.37 -0.68
C GLY A 162 8.75 10.16 -1.97
N ILE A 163 9.71 9.72 -2.80
CA ILE A 163 9.95 10.30 -4.13
C ILE A 163 8.76 10.07 -5.06
N GLU A 164 8.15 8.87 -5.05
CA GLU A 164 6.94 8.60 -5.85
C GLU A 164 5.74 9.45 -5.37
N TYR A 165 5.61 9.73 -4.07
CA TYR A 165 4.63 10.70 -3.57
C TYR A 165 4.91 12.11 -4.09
N CYS A 166 6.15 12.56 -4.05
CA CYS A 166 6.54 13.86 -4.60
C CYS A 166 6.28 13.96 -6.12
N LYS A 167 6.59 12.90 -6.89
CA LYS A 167 6.23 12.80 -8.31
C LYS A 167 4.74 12.95 -8.53
N ALA A 168 3.94 12.20 -7.77
CA ALA A 168 2.48 12.24 -7.88
C ALA A 168 1.92 13.64 -7.57
N ILE A 169 2.46 14.34 -6.56
CA ILE A 169 2.10 15.72 -6.23
C ILE A 169 2.41 16.65 -7.41
N LEU A 170 3.59 16.52 -8.02
CA LEU A 170 3.99 17.35 -9.17
C LEU A 170 3.13 17.07 -10.40
N HIS A 171 2.93 15.80 -10.77
CA HIS A 171 2.21 15.41 -11.97
C HIS A 171 0.71 15.76 -11.92
N GLN A 172 0.13 15.68 -10.72
CA GLN A 172 -1.28 15.99 -10.51
C GLN A 172 -1.51 17.48 -10.17
N HIS A 173 -0.46 18.28 -10.08
CA HIS A 173 -0.53 19.67 -9.57
C HIS A 173 -1.32 19.75 -8.26
N ALA A 174 -1.15 18.72 -7.39
CA ALA A 174 -1.89 18.64 -6.15
C ALA A 174 -1.41 19.71 -5.15
N ALA A 175 -2.36 20.37 -4.49
CA ALA A 175 -2.08 21.39 -3.47
C ALA A 175 -1.67 20.75 -2.14
N LEU A 176 -0.72 19.80 -2.19
CA LEU A 176 -0.19 19.07 -1.03
C LEU A 176 1.27 19.45 -0.79
N THR A 177 1.58 19.86 0.41
CA THR A 177 2.98 20.06 0.85
C THR A 177 3.56 18.75 1.39
N PRO A 178 4.64 18.20 0.84
CA PRO A 178 5.26 16.99 1.37
C PRO A 178 5.93 17.27 2.73
N LEU A 179 5.68 16.41 3.72
CA LEU A 179 6.30 16.40 5.03
C LEU A 179 7.00 15.07 5.26
N ALA A 180 8.31 15.04 5.05
CA ALA A 180 9.14 13.88 5.34
C ALA A 180 9.51 13.83 6.82
N LEU A 181 9.12 12.75 7.50
CA LEU A 181 9.44 12.50 8.90
C LEU A 181 10.54 11.45 9.02
N PRO A 182 11.42 11.53 10.02
CA PRO A 182 12.40 10.48 10.26
C PRO A 182 11.67 9.17 10.58
N ARG A 183 12.09 8.10 9.92
CA ARG A 183 11.59 6.78 10.24
C ARG A 183 12.11 6.34 11.60
N LEU A 184 11.19 6.10 12.53
CA LEU A 184 11.51 5.63 13.87
C LEU A 184 11.47 4.10 13.91
N GLY A 185 12.49 3.47 14.49
CA GLY A 185 12.53 2.02 14.73
C GLY A 185 13.55 1.27 13.87
N ALA A 186 13.36 -0.05 13.74
CA ALA A 186 14.28 -0.94 13.04
C ALA A 186 14.41 -0.60 11.55
N ALA A 187 15.60 -0.77 11.00
CA ALA A 187 15.86 -0.65 9.56
C ALA A 187 14.93 -1.59 8.77
N HIS A 188 14.70 -1.27 7.48
CA HIS A 188 13.90 -2.13 6.62
C HIS A 188 14.49 -3.53 6.54
N GLY A 189 13.69 -4.58 6.89
CA GLY A 189 14.18 -5.95 7.01
C GLY A 189 14.95 -6.25 8.32
N GLY A 190 15.15 -5.26 9.19
CA GLY A 190 15.73 -5.43 10.53
C GLY A 190 14.74 -6.05 11.51
N GLY A 191 15.27 -6.65 12.58
CA GLY A 191 14.48 -7.23 13.66
C GLY A 191 13.81 -6.18 14.56
N ALA A 192 13.66 -6.51 15.84
CA ALA A 192 13.18 -5.59 16.86
C ALA A 192 14.27 -4.58 17.26
N GLY A 193 13.85 -3.39 17.68
CA GLY A 193 14.68 -2.32 18.21
C GLY A 193 13.92 -1.54 19.27
N ALA A 194 14.42 -0.36 19.65
CA ALA A 194 13.73 0.55 20.54
C ALA A 194 13.96 2.01 20.14
N HIS A 195 12.98 2.85 20.43
CA HIS A 195 13.10 4.30 20.29
C HIS A 195 12.52 4.94 21.55
N ALA A 196 13.33 5.78 22.22
CA ALA A 196 12.96 6.44 23.50
C ALA A 196 12.34 5.45 24.53
N GLY A 197 12.92 4.26 24.66
CA GLY A 197 12.45 3.21 25.59
C GLY A 197 11.24 2.41 25.09
N THR A 198 10.61 2.77 23.99
CA THR A 198 9.48 2.01 23.40
C THR A 198 10.00 0.96 22.42
N PRO A 199 9.62 -0.32 22.56
CA PRO A 199 9.99 -1.36 21.62
C PRO A 199 9.41 -1.05 20.22
N MET A 200 10.24 -1.22 19.20
CA MET A 200 9.91 -0.96 17.81
C MET A 200 10.18 -2.20 16.95
N ALA A 201 9.29 -2.50 16.05
CA ALA A 201 9.48 -3.53 15.05
C ALA A 201 8.91 -3.08 13.70
N SER A 202 9.43 -3.65 12.61
CA SER A 202 8.81 -3.44 11.30
C SER A 202 7.57 -4.34 11.15
N ALA A 203 6.61 -3.91 10.35
CA ALA A 203 5.44 -4.74 10.02
C ALA A 203 5.86 -6.10 9.42
N SER A 204 6.95 -6.14 8.65
CA SER A 204 7.49 -7.37 8.08
C SER A 204 7.99 -8.34 9.17
N PHE A 205 8.65 -7.82 10.21
CA PHE A 205 9.09 -8.62 11.35
C PHE A 205 7.89 -9.19 12.11
N LEU A 206 6.88 -8.36 12.41
CA LEU A 206 5.69 -8.79 13.14
C LEU A 206 4.93 -9.89 12.40
N ARG A 207 4.77 -9.79 11.08
CA ARG A 207 4.12 -10.85 10.30
C ARG A 207 4.84 -12.20 10.31
N GLY A 208 6.11 -12.22 10.66
CA GLY A 208 6.89 -13.45 10.86
C GLY A 208 6.76 -14.06 12.25
N LEU A 209 6.08 -13.37 13.18
CA LEU A 209 5.87 -13.82 14.56
C LEU A 209 4.43 -14.30 14.78
N PRO A 210 4.20 -15.25 15.71
CA PRO A 210 2.86 -15.51 16.24
C PRO A 210 2.24 -14.24 16.80
N GLN A 211 0.90 -14.09 16.67
CA GLN A 211 0.23 -12.86 17.06
C GLN A 211 0.43 -12.45 18.53
N PRO A 212 0.48 -13.36 19.53
CA PRO A 212 0.73 -12.97 20.92
C PRO A 212 2.06 -12.24 21.11
N ASP A 213 3.06 -12.53 20.29
CA ASP A 213 4.41 -11.95 20.39
C ASP A 213 4.46 -10.50 19.83
N TRP A 214 3.35 -9.99 19.29
CA TRP A 214 3.27 -8.60 18.80
C TRP A 214 3.10 -7.59 19.94
N GLU A 215 2.59 -8.01 21.09
CA GLU A 215 2.20 -7.14 22.20
C GLU A 215 3.23 -6.05 22.56
N PRO A 216 4.54 -6.32 22.68
CA PRO A 216 5.52 -5.29 23.02
C PRO A 216 5.69 -4.21 21.94
N PHE A 217 5.35 -4.51 20.68
CA PHE A 217 5.65 -3.70 19.51
C PHE A 217 4.44 -2.92 18.97
N VAL A 218 3.28 -3.08 19.60
CA VAL A 218 2.04 -2.41 19.19
C VAL A 218 1.47 -1.62 20.37
N PRO A 219 0.68 -0.55 20.13
CA PRO A 219 -0.02 0.13 21.21
C PRO A 219 -0.91 -0.84 21.98
N ALA A 220 -1.05 -0.67 23.29
CA ALA A 220 -1.84 -1.57 24.16
C ALA A 220 -3.26 -1.80 23.62
N ARG A 221 -3.92 -0.73 23.14
CA ARG A 221 -5.24 -0.85 22.55
C ARG A 221 -5.28 -1.66 21.27
N ALA A 222 -4.23 -1.57 20.46
CA ALA A 222 -4.08 -2.42 19.26
C ALA A 222 -3.83 -3.88 19.64
N ALA A 223 -3.04 -4.16 20.69
CA ALA A 223 -2.83 -5.52 21.19
C ALA A 223 -4.16 -6.19 21.59
N GLU A 224 -5.03 -5.48 22.33
CA GLU A 224 -6.37 -5.98 22.70
C GLU A 224 -7.21 -6.32 21.45
N LEU A 225 -7.23 -5.42 20.45
CA LEU A 225 -7.96 -5.63 19.20
C LEU A 225 -7.44 -6.84 18.43
N TYR A 226 -6.12 -7.04 18.40
CA TYR A 226 -5.48 -8.14 17.69
C TYR A 226 -5.68 -9.47 18.39
N GLY A 227 -5.60 -9.48 19.73
CA GLY A 227 -5.93 -10.66 20.54
C GLY A 227 -7.37 -11.14 20.32
N LYS A 228 -8.31 -10.18 20.28
CA LYS A 228 -9.71 -10.48 19.95
C LYS A 228 -9.86 -11.01 18.52
N ALA A 229 -9.22 -10.36 17.54
CA ALA A 229 -9.28 -10.81 16.16
C ALA A 229 -8.71 -12.22 15.99
N ALA A 230 -7.62 -12.56 16.69
CA ALA A 230 -7.07 -13.91 16.72
C ALA A 230 -8.05 -14.92 17.34
N ALA A 231 -8.62 -14.61 18.50
CA ALA A 231 -9.61 -15.47 19.16
C ALA A 231 -10.86 -15.72 18.29
N ASP A 232 -11.26 -14.73 17.48
CA ASP A 232 -12.38 -14.83 16.55
C ASP A 232 -12.01 -15.56 15.23
N GLY A 233 -10.73 -15.98 15.04
CA GLY A 233 -10.22 -16.65 13.84
C GLY A 233 -10.13 -15.73 12.62
N LEU A 234 -9.84 -14.45 12.82
CA LEU A 234 -9.83 -13.43 11.77
C LEU A 234 -8.42 -13.16 11.20
N LEU A 235 -7.40 -13.84 11.69
CA LEU A 235 -6.05 -13.73 11.14
C LEU A 235 -5.99 -14.39 9.75
N LEU A 236 -5.01 -13.96 8.96
CA LEU A 236 -4.71 -14.56 7.65
C LEU A 236 -4.16 -15.98 7.84
N ASP A 237 -4.77 -16.93 7.17
CA ASP A 237 -4.29 -18.30 7.04
C ASP A 237 -3.46 -18.43 5.75
N GLY A 238 -2.16 -18.62 5.90
CA GLY A 238 -1.23 -18.72 4.77
C GLY A 238 -1.51 -19.91 3.85
N ALA A 239 -1.95 -21.05 4.38
CA ALA A 239 -2.25 -22.24 3.58
C ALA A 239 -3.53 -22.03 2.74
N LYS A 240 -4.55 -21.37 3.30
CA LYS A 240 -5.74 -21.00 2.54
C LYS A 240 -5.43 -19.97 1.46
N LEU A 241 -4.59 -18.97 1.77
CA LEU A 241 -4.12 -18.00 0.77
C LEU A 241 -3.42 -18.71 -0.40
N GLU A 242 -2.48 -19.60 -0.11
CA GLU A 242 -1.76 -20.37 -1.12
C GLU A 242 -2.70 -21.18 -2.00
N THR A 243 -3.55 -22.00 -1.38
CA THR A 243 -4.53 -22.81 -2.10
C THR A 243 -5.47 -21.96 -2.95
N ALA A 244 -5.98 -20.85 -2.40
CA ALA A 244 -6.91 -19.98 -3.11
C ALA A 244 -6.24 -19.27 -4.31
N VAL A 245 -5.01 -18.78 -4.18
CA VAL A 245 -4.26 -18.19 -5.30
C VAL A 245 -4.01 -19.22 -6.39
N LEU A 246 -3.49 -20.41 -6.06
CA LEU A 246 -3.23 -21.46 -7.03
C LEU A 246 -4.51 -21.94 -7.72
N ALA A 247 -5.61 -22.07 -6.98
CA ALA A 247 -6.91 -22.45 -7.56
C ALA A 247 -7.39 -21.41 -8.57
N LEU A 248 -7.40 -20.12 -8.20
CA LEU A 248 -7.81 -19.05 -9.11
C LEU A 248 -6.97 -18.99 -10.38
N LEU A 249 -5.64 -19.15 -10.26
CA LEU A 249 -4.74 -19.13 -11.42
C LEU A 249 -4.97 -20.32 -12.34
N ARG A 250 -5.18 -21.54 -11.78
CA ARG A 250 -5.38 -22.77 -12.56
C ARG A 250 -6.73 -22.84 -13.24
N MET A 251 -7.73 -22.14 -12.69
CA MET A 251 -9.09 -22.10 -13.24
C MET A 251 -9.30 -21.03 -14.30
N GLN A 252 -8.32 -20.13 -14.51
CA GLN A 252 -8.40 -19.10 -15.53
C GLN A 252 -7.92 -19.62 -16.90
N ASP A 253 -8.47 -19.05 -17.97
CA ASP A 253 -7.89 -19.19 -19.30
C ASP A 253 -6.49 -18.52 -19.30
N PRO A 254 -5.42 -19.24 -19.68
CA PRO A 254 -4.07 -18.69 -19.78
C PRO A 254 -3.97 -17.45 -20.67
N ALA A 255 -4.84 -17.29 -21.66
CA ALA A 255 -4.90 -16.11 -22.51
C ALA A 255 -5.16 -14.80 -21.71
N ASN A 256 -5.85 -14.90 -20.57
CA ASN A 256 -6.11 -13.76 -19.70
C ASN A 256 -4.84 -13.20 -19.06
N PHE A 257 -3.80 -14.01 -18.90
CA PHE A 257 -2.55 -13.54 -18.27
C PHE A 257 -1.84 -12.46 -19.10
N ALA A 258 -2.05 -12.42 -20.42
CA ALA A 258 -1.49 -11.38 -21.27
C ALA A 258 -2.07 -9.97 -20.98
N GLN A 259 -3.25 -9.90 -20.37
CA GLN A 259 -3.94 -8.64 -20.05
C GLN A 259 -3.72 -8.16 -18.62
N VAL A 260 -2.97 -8.92 -17.83
CA VAL A 260 -2.72 -8.59 -16.42
C VAL A 260 -1.69 -7.47 -16.31
N ARG A 261 -1.94 -6.58 -15.38
CA ARG A 261 -1.02 -5.49 -15.05
C ARG A 261 0.40 -6.02 -14.73
N GLY A 262 1.42 -5.37 -15.27
CA GLY A 262 2.82 -5.71 -15.01
C GLY A 262 3.38 -6.85 -15.86
N VAL A 263 2.59 -7.44 -16.75
CA VAL A 263 3.05 -8.39 -17.77
C VAL A 263 3.85 -7.66 -18.84
N SER A 264 4.98 -8.22 -19.22
CA SER A 264 5.84 -7.72 -20.28
C SER A 264 6.83 -8.81 -20.74
N GLU A 265 7.29 -8.74 -21.98
CA GLU A 265 8.39 -9.55 -22.50
C GLU A 265 8.22 -11.08 -22.36
N GLY A 266 7.01 -11.60 -22.58
CA GLY A 266 6.71 -13.04 -22.49
C GLY A 266 6.55 -13.57 -21.07
N LEU A 267 6.37 -12.69 -20.09
CA LEU A 267 6.14 -13.07 -18.69
C LEU A 267 4.82 -13.83 -18.52
N GLU A 268 3.81 -13.58 -19.38
CA GLU A 268 2.55 -14.33 -19.46
C GLU A 268 2.76 -15.81 -19.76
N ASN A 269 3.66 -16.11 -20.70
CA ASN A 269 4.00 -17.49 -21.07
C ASN A 269 4.71 -18.21 -19.92
N ARG A 270 5.62 -17.48 -19.25
CA ARG A 270 6.32 -17.99 -18.08
C ARG A 270 5.37 -18.22 -16.91
N LEU A 271 4.41 -17.31 -16.69
CA LEU A 271 3.37 -17.48 -15.67
C LEU A 271 2.51 -18.72 -15.97
N THR A 272 2.06 -18.88 -17.22
CA THR A 272 1.31 -20.04 -17.66
C THR A 272 2.06 -21.35 -17.40
N ALA A 273 3.32 -21.43 -17.75
CA ALA A 273 4.14 -22.61 -17.51
C ALA A 273 4.31 -22.89 -16.00
N ALA A 274 4.62 -21.83 -15.24
CA ALA A 274 4.81 -21.95 -13.79
C ALA A 274 3.54 -22.40 -13.06
N VAL A 275 2.37 -21.85 -13.41
CA VAL A 275 1.06 -22.22 -12.80
C VAL A 275 0.71 -23.69 -13.03
N ARG A 276 1.09 -24.28 -14.17
CA ARG A 276 0.80 -25.70 -14.46
C ARG A 276 1.58 -26.65 -13.55
N GLU A 277 2.77 -26.27 -13.13
CA GLU A 277 3.70 -27.14 -12.43
C GLU A 277 3.86 -26.84 -10.95
N ALA A 278 3.63 -25.57 -10.54
CA ALA A 278 3.85 -25.15 -9.17
C ALA A 278 2.94 -25.88 -8.17
N ASP A 279 3.51 -26.40 -7.09
CA ASP A 279 2.79 -27.06 -6.00
C ASP A 279 2.57 -26.13 -4.78
N SER A 280 3.26 -25.00 -4.74
CA SER A 280 3.19 -23.98 -3.68
C SER A 280 3.40 -22.57 -4.27
N LEU A 281 3.10 -21.53 -3.48
CA LEU A 281 3.41 -20.15 -3.88
C LEU A 281 4.92 -19.91 -3.96
N ASP A 282 5.69 -20.51 -3.06
CA ASP A 282 7.16 -20.37 -3.08
C ASP A 282 7.76 -21.04 -4.32
N ASP A 283 7.26 -22.21 -4.72
CA ASP A 283 7.66 -22.87 -5.97
C ASP A 283 7.24 -22.02 -7.19
N LEU A 284 6.01 -21.49 -7.19
CA LEU A 284 5.54 -20.57 -8.23
C LEU A 284 6.45 -19.36 -8.38
N TYR A 285 6.82 -18.69 -7.28
CA TYR A 285 7.72 -17.55 -7.32
C TYR A 285 9.14 -17.94 -7.76
N THR A 286 9.62 -19.10 -7.36
CA THR A 286 10.93 -19.62 -7.77
C THR A 286 10.97 -19.85 -9.29
N ARG A 287 9.95 -20.44 -9.88
CA ARG A 287 9.82 -20.66 -11.34
C ARG A 287 9.70 -19.36 -12.11
N LEU A 288 9.03 -18.36 -11.55
CA LEU A 288 8.88 -17.03 -12.16
C LEU A 288 10.15 -16.20 -12.04
N LYS A 289 11.02 -16.44 -11.05
CA LYS A 289 12.17 -15.60 -10.73
C LYS A 289 13.21 -15.58 -11.85
N THR A 290 13.64 -14.37 -12.19
CA THR A 290 14.78 -14.09 -13.08
C THR A 290 15.62 -12.97 -12.46
N LYS A 291 16.79 -12.69 -13.04
CA LYS A 291 17.62 -11.53 -12.66
C LYS A 291 16.90 -10.18 -12.86
N ARG A 292 15.92 -10.13 -13.80
CA ARG A 292 15.19 -8.91 -14.16
C ARG A 292 14.05 -8.57 -13.22
N TYR A 293 13.40 -9.57 -12.58
CA TYR A 293 12.16 -9.38 -11.84
C TYR A 293 12.38 -9.51 -10.33
N PRO A 294 12.26 -8.40 -9.55
CA PRO A 294 12.26 -8.45 -8.08
C PRO A 294 11.07 -9.27 -7.56
N HIS A 295 11.22 -9.91 -6.39
CA HIS A 295 10.16 -10.72 -5.78
C HIS A 295 8.86 -9.93 -5.57
N ALA A 296 8.93 -8.67 -5.14
CA ALA A 296 7.74 -7.83 -4.95
C ALA A 296 6.94 -7.63 -6.26
N ARG A 297 7.61 -7.51 -7.43
CA ARG A 297 6.94 -7.45 -8.74
C ARG A 297 6.21 -8.76 -9.04
N LEU A 298 6.85 -9.89 -8.78
CA LEU A 298 6.25 -11.21 -9.04
C LEU A 298 5.06 -11.49 -8.11
N ARG A 299 5.14 -11.11 -6.84
CA ARG A 299 4.02 -11.23 -5.92
C ARG A 299 2.81 -10.42 -6.37
N ARG A 300 3.03 -9.16 -6.79
CA ARG A 300 1.94 -8.34 -7.34
C ARG A 300 1.36 -8.95 -8.61
N LEU A 301 2.20 -9.38 -9.54
CA LEU A 301 1.75 -10.04 -10.77
C LEU A 301 0.88 -11.27 -10.49
N VAL A 302 1.30 -12.14 -9.57
CA VAL A 302 0.56 -13.34 -9.20
C VAL A 302 -0.79 -12.99 -8.57
N LEU A 303 -0.82 -12.00 -7.68
CA LEU A 303 -2.08 -11.56 -7.06
C LEU A 303 -2.99 -10.84 -8.07
N ASP A 304 -2.42 -9.97 -8.93
CA ASP A 304 -3.17 -9.28 -9.99
C ASP A 304 -3.78 -10.29 -10.99
N ALA A 305 -3.01 -11.32 -11.35
CA ALA A 305 -3.49 -12.41 -12.20
C ALA A 305 -4.61 -13.22 -11.52
N ALA A 306 -4.43 -13.62 -10.25
CA ALA A 306 -5.44 -14.36 -9.50
C ALA A 306 -6.75 -13.56 -9.36
N LEU A 307 -6.65 -12.26 -9.10
CA LEU A 307 -7.80 -11.37 -8.94
C LEU A 307 -8.32 -10.78 -10.26
N GLY A 308 -7.59 -10.94 -11.37
CA GLY A 308 -7.96 -10.40 -12.67
C GLY A 308 -7.97 -8.87 -12.70
N PHE A 309 -6.98 -8.24 -12.09
CA PHE A 309 -6.84 -6.79 -12.17
C PHE A 309 -6.29 -6.38 -13.55
N PRO A 310 -6.99 -5.51 -14.27
CA PRO A 310 -6.58 -5.11 -15.61
C PRO A 310 -5.32 -4.25 -15.62
N ALA A 311 -4.66 -4.19 -16.76
CA ALA A 311 -3.45 -3.40 -16.96
C ALA A 311 -3.69 -1.90 -16.74
N GLU A 312 -4.81 -1.41 -17.22
CA GLU A 312 -5.20 0.00 -17.12
C GLU A 312 -6.41 0.18 -16.22
N LEU A 313 -6.34 1.18 -15.37
CA LEU A 313 -7.40 1.58 -14.46
C LEU A 313 -7.49 3.11 -14.44
N PRO A 314 -8.70 3.70 -14.42
CA PRO A 314 -8.86 5.13 -14.17
C PRO A 314 -8.36 5.47 -12.77
N MET A 315 -8.18 6.76 -12.44
CA MET A 315 -7.91 7.16 -11.06
C MET A 315 -9.12 6.83 -10.16
N PRO A 316 -8.91 6.57 -8.84
CA PRO A 316 -10.01 6.25 -7.94
C PRO A 316 -11.10 7.34 -7.98
N PRO A 317 -12.36 7.02 -8.36
CA PRO A 317 -13.37 8.03 -8.64
C PRO A 317 -14.18 8.46 -7.42
N TYR A 318 -13.84 7.99 -6.23
CA TYR A 318 -14.58 8.24 -4.99
C TYR A 318 -13.72 8.10 -3.73
N LEU A 319 -14.24 8.61 -2.61
CA LEU A 319 -13.69 8.48 -1.27
C LEU A 319 -14.58 7.54 -0.44
N HIS A 320 -14.17 6.29 -0.28
CA HIS A 320 -14.85 5.34 0.61
C HIS A 320 -14.36 5.53 2.04
N VAL A 321 -15.21 6.04 2.92
CA VAL A 321 -14.91 6.34 4.33
C VAL A 321 -15.04 5.06 5.15
N LEU A 322 -13.92 4.54 5.65
CA LEU A 322 -13.85 3.32 6.45
C LEU A 322 -14.06 3.59 7.94
N GLY A 323 -13.69 4.78 8.39
CA GLY A 323 -13.90 5.17 9.78
C GLY A 323 -13.53 6.63 10.04
N ALA A 324 -14.07 7.17 11.13
CA ALA A 324 -13.85 8.56 11.52
C ALA A 324 -14.08 8.80 13.01
N ARG A 325 -13.40 9.81 13.55
CA ARG A 325 -13.86 10.54 14.71
C ARG A 325 -15.03 11.45 14.33
N LYS A 326 -16.05 11.55 15.16
CA LYS A 326 -17.22 12.43 14.87
C LYS A 326 -16.82 13.86 14.57
N THR A 327 -15.76 14.35 15.21
CA THR A 327 -15.20 15.72 15.02
C THR A 327 -14.59 15.94 13.64
N ALA A 328 -14.17 14.88 12.93
CA ALA A 328 -13.58 14.97 11.60
C ALA A 328 -14.60 14.89 10.45
N LEU A 329 -15.83 14.41 10.71
CA LEU A 329 -16.86 14.27 9.69
C LEU A 329 -17.17 15.57 8.91
N PRO A 330 -17.13 16.78 9.51
CA PRO A 330 -17.32 18.01 8.76
C PRO A 330 -16.30 18.23 7.61
N ARG A 331 -15.09 17.63 7.69
CA ARG A 331 -14.06 17.71 6.64
C ARG A 331 -14.52 17.09 5.32
N LEU A 332 -15.39 16.09 5.37
CA LEU A 332 -15.94 15.46 4.17
C LEU A 332 -16.75 16.41 3.28
N LYS A 333 -17.23 17.53 3.82
CA LYS A 333 -17.95 18.55 3.03
C LYS A 333 -17.04 19.28 2.03
N GLN A 334 -15.73 19.23 2.22
CA GLN A 334 -14.72 19.86 1.36
C GLN A 334 -14.23 18.90 0.26
N ALA A 335 -14.65 17.64 0.29
CA ALA A 335 -14.23 16.62 -0.64
C ALA A 335 -14.66 16.98 -2.08
N GLN A 336 -13.73 16.83 -3.02
CA GLN A 336 -13.95 17.10 -4.45
C GLN A 336 -14.48 15.87 -5.21
N LEU A 337 -14.41 14.70 -4.60
CA LEU A 337 -14.97 13.44 -5.10
C LEU A 337 -16.17 13.00 -4.25
N PRO A 338 -17.10 12.21 -4.81
CA PRO A 338 -18.16 11.58 -4.03
C PRO A 338 -17.58 10.87 -2.81
N ALA A 339 -18.07 11.17 -1.62
CA ALA A 339 -17.61 10.61 -0.35
C ALA A 339 -18.76 9.97 0.42
N ALA A 340 -18.64 8.70 0.76
CA ALA A 340 -19.65 7.97 1.53
C ALA A 340 -19.02 6.83 2.34
N THR A 341 -19.75 6.38 3.34
CA THR A 341 -19.42 5.17 4.13
C THR A 341 -19.96 3.89 3.50
N ALA A 342 -20.98 3.99 2.65
CA ALA A 342 -21.55 2.85 1.93
C ALA A 342 -20.94 2.76 0.52
N LEU A 343 -20.16 1.72 0.26
CA LEU A 343 -19.56 1.48 -1.05
C LEU A 343 -20.63 1.31 -2.14
N ALA A 344 -21.81 0.80 -1.79
CA ALA A 344 -22.94 0.67 -2.73
C ALA A 344 -23.44 2.00 -3.27
N ASP A 345 -23.39 3.06 -2.49
CA ASP A 345 -23.78 4.41 -2.95
C ASP A 345 -22.71 4.98 -3.88
N LEU A 346 -21.43 4.76 -3.55
CA LEU A 346 -20.30 5.18 -4.40
C LEU A 346 -20.30 4.45 -5.74
N ALA A 347 -20.57 3.14 -5.75
CA ALA A 347 -20.66 2.36 -6.98
C ALA A 347 -21.73 2.85 -7.97
N ARG A 348 -22.75 3.57 -7.50
CA ARG A 348 -23.82 4.15 -8.35
C ARG A 348 -23.44 5.50 -8.97
N THR A 349 -22.32 6.09 -8.60
CA THR A 349 -21.91 7.42 -9.08
C THR A 349 -21.43 7.43 -10.54
N GLY A 350 -21.13 6.26 -11.11
CA GLY A 350 -20.74 6.12 -12.50
C GLY A 350 -20.15 4.74 -12.84
N PRO A 351 -19.93 4.47 -14.13
CA PRO A 351 -19.44 3.16 -14.57
C PRO A 351 -18.03 2.85 -14.04
N GLU A 352 -17.13 3.81 -13.97
CA GLU A 352 -15.80 3.65 -13.41
C GLU A 352 -15.88 3.32 -11.91
N ALA A 353 -16.77 4.01 -11.18
CA ALA A 353 -16.99 3.75 -9.76
C ALA A 353 -17.57 2.36 -9.51
N ALA A 354 -18.49 1.91 -10.36
CA ALA A 354 -19.03 0.57 -10.31
C ALA A 354 -17.94 -0.49 -10.51
N GLU A 355 -17.09 -0.31 -11.53
CA GLU A 355 -16.01 -1.25 -11.84
C GLU A 355 -14.94 -1.30 -10.73
N ILE A 356 -14.48 -0.14 -10.24
CA ILE A 356 -13.51 -0.10 -9.14
C ILE A 356 -14.09 -0.71 -7.87
N SER A 357 -15.37 -0.47 -7.57
CA SER A 357 -16.05 -1.09 -6.42
C SER A 357 -16.15 -2.61 -6.58
N ARG A 358 -16.44 -3.11 -7.78
CA ARG A 358 -16.50 -4.54 -8.10
C ARG A 358 -15.13 -5.21 -7.89
N LEU A 359 -14.06 -4.62 -8.44
CA LEU A 359 -12.69 -5.13 -8.29
C LEU A 359 -12.23 -5.08 -6.84
N HIS A 360 -12.56 -3.99 -6.14
CA HIS A 360 -12.26 -3.83 -4.72
C HIS A 360 -12.98 -4.91 -3.88
N ASN A 361 -14.28 -5.10 -4.08
CA ASN A 361 -15.04 -6.14 -3.37
C ASN A 361 -14.48 -7.54 -3.63
N LYS A 362 -14.08 -7.84 -4.89
CA LYS A 362 -13.46 -9.13 -5.22
C LYS A 362 -12.21 -9.40 -4.37
N ALA A 363 -11.36 -8.38 -4.15
CA ALA A 363 -10.18 -8.52 -3.30
C ALA A 363 -10.54 -8.67 -1.81
N VAL A 364 -11.57 -7.98 -1.34
CA VAL A 364 -12.06 -8.11 0.04
C VAL A 364 -12.64 -9.50 0.27
N ASP A 365 -13.44 -10.01 -0.67
CA ASP A 365 -14.00 -11.37 -0.63
C ASP A 365 -12.89 -12.42 -0.65
N PHE A 366 -11.90 -12.24 -1.50
CA PHE A 366 -10.71 -13.10 -1.52
C PHE A 366 -9.97 -13.08 -0.17
N SER A 367 -9.74 -11.89 0.39
CA SER A 367 -9.11 -11.75 1.71
C SER A 367 -9.95 -12.41 2.82
N SER A 368 -11.27 -12.34 2.71
CA SER A 368 -12.23 -12.93 3.66
C SER A 368 -12.22 -14.46 3.62
N LEU A 369 -12.05 -15.04 2.43
CA LEU A 369 -11.89 -16.47 2.22
C LEU A 369 -10.60 -17.02 2.85
N CYS A 370 -9.53 -16.22 2.85
CA CYS A 370 -8.21 -16.60 3.36
C CYS A 370 -8.05 -16.41 4.88
N ARG A 371 -9.11 -16.18 5.66
CA ARG A 371 -9.06 -16.11 7.12
C ARG A 371 -9.06 -17.51 7.75
N GLU A 372 -8.49 -17.63 8.97
CA GLU A 372 -8.58 -18.89 9.75
C GLU A 372 -10.02 -19.37 9.84
N LYS A 373 -10.95 -18.46 10.15
CA LYS A 373 -12.39 -18.67 10.02
C LYS A 373 -12.91 -17.88 8.82
N ILE A 374 -13.31 -18.59 7.78
CA ILE A 374 -13.83 -17.97 6.55
C ILE A 374 -14.95 -16.99 6.91
N GLN A 375 -14.85 -15.79 6.38
CA GLN A 375 -15.83 -14.72 6.56
C GLN A 375 -16.82 -14.68 5.38
N PRO A 376 -18.02 -14.13 5.57
CA PRO A 376 -18.98 -13.95 4.48
C PRO A 376 -18.40 -13.11 3.34
N MET A 377 -18.91 -13.32 2.14
CA MET A 377 -18.60 -12.43 1.01
C MET A 377 -19.42 -11.13 1.06
N GLY A 378 -19.01 -10.13 0.30
CA GLY A 378 -19.69 -8.84 0.21
C GLY A 378 -19.37 -7.86 1.35
N LEU A 379 -18.34 -8.15 2.14
CA LEU A 379 -17.98 -7.32 3.30
C LEU A 379 -17.62 -5.88 2.90
N ALA A 380 -17.07 -5.63 1.71
CA ALA A 380 -16.80 -4.27 1.24
C ALA A 380 -18.08 -3.42 1.13
N PHE A 381 -19.23 -4.06 0.87
CA PHE A 381 -20.53 -3.39 0.75
C PHE A 381 -21.32 -3.37 2.06
N THR A 382 -21.09 -4.33 2.96
CA THR A 382 -21.93 -4.55 4.15
C THR A 382 -21.28 -4.17 5.46
N ALA A 383 -19.95 -4.01 5.49
CA ALA A 383 -19.23 -3.59 6.68
C ALA A 383 -19.64 -2.16 7.08
N LYS A 384 -19.88 -1.99 8.39
CA LYS A 384 -20.18 -0.66 8.94
C LYS A 384 -18.89 0.12 9.17
N PRO A 385 -18.88 1.44 8.94
CA PRO A 385 -17.71 2.27 9.25
C PRO A 385 -17.44 2.26 10.76
N VAL A 386 -16.17 2.40 11.12
CA VAL A 386 -15.74 2.56 12.52
C VAL A 386 -15.88 4.02 12.91
N VAL A 387 -16.84 4.35 13.79
CA VAL A 387 -17.05 5.72 14.29
C VAL A 387 -16.73 5.77 15.78
N ILE A 388 -15.91 6.74 16.21
CA ILE A 388 -15.52 6.95 17.60
C ILE A 388 -15.72 8.41 18.03
#